data_2ae747e2ece70412881316819b60376b
#
_entry.id   2ae747e2ece70412881316819b60376b
#
_cell.length_a   1.000
_cell.length_b   1.000
_cell.length_c   1.000
_cell.angle_alpha   90.00
_cell.angle_beta   90.00
_cell.angle_gamma   90.00
#
_symmetry.space_group_name_H-M   'P 1'
#
loop_
_entity.id
_entity.type
_entity.pdbx_description
1 polymer ?
#
loop_
_entity_poly.entity_id
_entity_poly.type
_entity_poly.pdbx_seq_one_letter_code
_entity_poly.pdbx_strand_id
1 'polypeptide(L)'
;MSKNVKFKVEKRSYPKNSAIVDIDVDDGVQEVTFGGDTCLDVDLYDVKKQFPDVKRLIIKNNIASISISNFMFPNVEDVVSYNRNYQSGKGRLVYCGAGHYKLRNMFIKHEGDKIDLRYILRIGDKALEGCMSTSFISAGNFRYIDEDAFTNYLPASFGPFTNGVLVCGNAIAGVDTKAKELVIPPKVSMSGIKSQPDVTFKKITITSETNMGAIYKFSAEVLYIDFDTIMTFTNWRNMDIKKIEVSSSNVFYTSRDGILYDKTGTILVKCPVNYYKNEVVIPEGVKKIAETAFMSCHIKSVKFPDSLDLIEDRAFFCCDELESIDFGNSIFSIGGMYSESVFSYCKSLKRITFPSQIKDIGDRAFINCINLSSVTLNEGLLFIGESAFSNNKALTEINIPATVQKLADRCLDNVRRIHISGYLPKDFFKSCIRNSEDDYNYSDDNIYDIVEITDGTYKLFIPRYIAARDIAKMDDTFYMRKFSDIVSDNKFVESILDMALYTETKQNLAISIYKYNNSSSIKTYLRRTAVNLTNRLLDSKKENELVDFLKLNIMSSSSMKKLLADDRIHQFTLAEAYLLNAISQSDGSSKTFKL
;
A
#
# COMPACT_ATOMS: atom_id res chain seq x y z
N MET A 1 17.34 20.40 -56.67
CA MET A 1 17.43 20.75 -55.23
C MET A 1 18.07 19.57 -54.54
N SER A 2 19.12 19.74 -53.75
CA SER A 2 19.70 18.66 -52.95
C SER A 2 18.66 18.24 -51.89
N LYS A 3 18.32 16.96 -51.90
CA LYS A 3 17.41 16.35 -50.92
C LYS A 3 18.11 16.31 -49.56
N ASN A 4 17.53 16.91 -48.54
CA ASN A 4 18.18 17.11 -47.25
C ASN A 4 17.42 16.43 -46.08
N VAL A 5 18.20 16.05 -45.07
CA VAL A 5 17.71 15.66 -43.75
C VAL A 5 18.09 16.76 -42.76
N LYS A 6 17.12 17.26 -42.00
CA LYS A 6 17.33 18.28 -40.98
C LYS A 6 17.02 17.69 -39.61
N PHE A 7 17.87 17.97 -38.62
CA PHE A 7 17.66 17.56 -37.23
C PHE A 7 17.50 18.77 -36.35
N LYS A 8 16.49 18.73 -35.45
CA LYS A 8 16.40 19.66 -34.34
C LYS A 8 17.17 19.07 -33.16
N VAL A 9 18.22 19.78 -32.73
CA VAL A 9 19.07 19.34 -31.63
C VAL A 9 18.85 20.24 -30.41
N GLU A 10 18.60 19.65 -29.27
CA GLU A 10 18.44 20.33 -27.99
C GLU A 10 19.52 19.90 -26.99
N LYS A 11 19.96 20.85 -26.14
CA LYS A 11 20.88 20.54 -25.02
C LYS A 11 20.07 20.08 -23.83
N ARG A 12 20.46 18.96 -23.22
CA ARG A 12 19.85 18.44 -21.99
C ARG A 12 20.69 18.82 -20.77
N SER A 13 20.01 19.10 -19.68
CA SER A 13 20.66 19.39 -18.38
C SER A 13 21.21 18.14 -17.71
N TYR A 14 20.57 16.98 -17.92
CA TYR A 14 21.00 15.68 -17.41
C TYR A 14 20.47 14.54 -18.29
N PRO A 15 21.32 13.58 -18.77
CA PRO A 15 22.79 13.74 -18.83
C PRO A 15 23.18 14.96 -19.68
N LYS A 16 24.35 15.55 -19.43
CA LYS A 16 24.84 16.74 -20.16
C LYS A 16 25.21 16.42 -21.61
N ASN A 17 24.25 15.92 -22.38
CA ASN A 17 24.38 15.57 -23.79
C ASN A 17 23.44 16.42 -24.63
N SER A 18 23.76 16.56 -25.92
CA SER A 18 22.81 17.07 -26.89
C SER A 18 21.93 15.93 -27.41
N ALA A 19 20.65 16.19 -27.64
CA ALA A 19 19.72 15.18 -28.17
C ALA A 19 19.07 15.67 -29.46
N ILE A 20 18.96 14.79 -30.47
CA ILE A 20 18.09 14.99 -31.62
C ILE A 20 16.66 14.69 -31.13
N VAL A 21 15.79 15.71 -31.14
CA VAL A 21 14.41 15.62 -30.63
C VAL A 21 13.35 15.75 -31.71
N ASP A 22 13.73 16.15 -32.91
CA ASP A 22 12.84 16.18 -34.08
C ASP A 22 13.67 16.03 -35.37
N ILE A 23 13.01 15.59 -36.46
CA ILE A 23 13.61 15.35 -37.76
C ILE A 23 12.65 15.78 -38.86
N ASP A 24 13.18 16.38 -39.92
CA ASP A 24 12.51 16.59 -41.20
C ASP A 24 13.34 15.97 -42.32
N VAL A 25 12.67 15.24 -43.21
CA VAL A 25 13.29 14.53 -44.33
C VAL A 25 12.54 14.90 -45.58
N ASP A 26 13.25 15.43 -46.57
CA ASP A 26 12.68 15.79 -47.88
C ASP A 26 12.18 14.54 -48.62
N ASP A 27 11.14 14.70 -49.43
CA ASP A 27 10.61 13.62 -50.29
C ASP A 27 11.68 13.01 -51.18
N GLY A 28 11.65 11.67 -51.27
CA GLY A 28 12.56 10.88 -52.07
C GLY A 28 13.96 10.72 -51.49
N VAL A 29 14.19 11.09 -50.24
CA VAL A 29 15.41 10.72 -49.50
C VAL A 29 15.36 9.24 -49.17
N GLN A 30 16.34 8.46 -49.63
CA GLN A 30 16.37 7.01 -49.42
C GLN A 30 17.18 6.58 -48.18
N GLU A 31 18.03 7.44 -47.67
CA GLU A 31 18.92 7.13 -46.53
C GLU A 31 18.93 8.25 -45.48
N VAL A 32 18.82 7.87 -44.23
CA VAL A 32 18.98 8.77 -43.07
C VAL A 32 20.17 8.33 -42.23
N THR A 33 21.10 9.26 -41.99
CA THR A 33 22.29 9.02 -41.18
C THR A 33 22.17 9.78 -39.85
N PHE A 34 22.05 9.06 -38.72
CA PHE A 34 22.15 9.62 -37.39
C PHE A 34 23.61 9.74 -36.96
N GLY A 35 24.03 10.96 -36.64
CA GLY A 35 25.38 11.26 -36.18
C GLY A 35 25.70 12.76 -36.29
N GLY A 36 26.81 13.18 -35.72
CA GLY A 36 27.30 14.57 -35.70
C GLY A 36 28.75 14.63 -35.27
N ASP A 37 29.22 15.83 -34.94
CA ASP A 37 30.63 16.05 -34.50
C ASP A 37 30.80 15.79 -32.99
N THR A 38 29.72 15.72 -32.25
CA THR A 38 29.70 15.46 -30.79
C THR A 38 28.90 14.19 -30.46
N CYS A 39 29.03 13.72 -29.22
CA CYS A 39 28.20 12.63 -28.71
C CYS A 39 26.73 13.10 -28.59
N LEU A 40 25.81 12.34 -29.21
CA LEU A 40 24.39 12.69 -29.32
C LEU A 40 23.51 11.54 -28.87
N ASP A 41 22.41 11.89 -28.18
CA ASP A 41 21.25 11.03 -28.05
C ASP A 41 20.29 11.24 -29.22
N VAL A 42 19.57 10.20 -29.64
CA VAL A 42 18.47 10.28 -30.60
C VAL A 42 17.19 9.92 -29.87
N ASP A 43 16.28 10.87 -29.73
CA ASP A 43 15.03 10.71 -28.98
C ASP A 43 13.85 11.16 -29.85
N LEU A 44 13.47 10.26 -30.76
CA LEU A 44 12.43 10.51 -31.76
C LEU A 44 11.25 9.54 -31.60
N TYR A 45 11.16 8.83 -30.46
CA TYR A 45 10.15 7.79 -30.25
C TYR A 45 8.71 8.31 -30.31
N ASP A 46 8.48 9.51 -29.79
CA ASP A 46 7.16 10.14 -29.72
C ASP A 46 6.84 11.05 -30.92
N VAL A 47 7.76 11.19 -31.86
CA VAL A 47 7.58 12.02 -33.06
C VAL A 47 6.61 11.34 -34.02
N LYS A 48 5.46 11.97 -34.30
CA LYS A 48 4.37 11.44 -35.13
C LYS A 48 4.53 11.79 -36.62
N LYS A 49 5.76 11.78 -37.15
CA LYS A 49 6.05 12.00 -38.56
C LYS A 49 6.41 10.68 -39.25
N GLN A 50 6.07 10.57 -40.53
CA GLN A 50 6.42 9.39 -41.34
C GLN A 50 7.26 9.78 -42.55
N PHE A 51 8.29 8.99 -42.86
CA PHE A 51 9.20 9.16 -43.97
C PHE A 51 9.22 7.87 -44.80
N PRO A 52 8.22 7.67 -45.67
CA PRO A 52 8.00 6.40 -46.39
C PRO A 52 9.06 6.13 -47.47
N ASP A 53 9.77 7.16 -47.97
CA ASP A 53 10.81 7.02 -48.99
C ASP A 53 12.13 6.48 -48.42
N VAL A 54 12.33 6.56 -47.11
CA VAL A 54 13.55 6.11 -46.44
C VAL A 54 13.62 4.57 -46.46
N LYS A 55 14.67 4.05 -47.05
CA LYS A 55 14.96 2.61 -47.18
C LYS A 55 16.08 2.15 -46.26
N ARG A 56 16.95 3.08 -45.84
CA ARG A 56 18.14 2.77 -45.08
C ARG A 56 18.37 3.74 -43.93
N LEU A 57 18.78 3.17 -42.80
CA LEU A 57 19.21 3.95 -41.61
C LEU A 57 20.66 3.65 -41.30
N ILE A 58 21.46 4.70 -41.07
CA ILE A 58 22.87 4.59 -40.66
C ILE A 58 23.03 5.23 -39.29
N ILE A 59 23.65 4.50 -38.35
CA ILE A 59 23.92 4.95 -36.98
C ILE A 59 25.45 5.08 -36.83
N LYS A 60 25.95 6.30 -36.67
CA LYS A 60 27.37 6.56 -36.47
C LYS A 60 27.84 6.20 -35.05
N ASN A 61 29.15 6.08 -34.88
CA ASN A 61 29.79 5.69 -33.62
C ASN A 61 29.59 6.67 -32.46
N ASN A 62 29.30 7.93 -32.74
CA ASN A 62 29.10 9.00 -31.77
C ASN A 62 27.64 9.14 -31.24
N ILE A 63 26.74 8.21 -31.57
CA ILE A 63 25.42 8.13 -30.98
C ILE A 63 25.52 7.41 -29.64
N ALA A 64 25.17 8.12 -28.55
CA ALA A 64 25.18 7.56 -27.20
C ALA A 64 23.98 6.63 -26.97
N SER A 65 22.78 7.10 -27.32
CA SER A 65 21.54 6.30 -27.28
C SER A 65 20.66 6.61 -28.49
N ILE A 66 19.83 5.64 -28.90
CA ILE A 66 18.86 5.83 -29.97
C ILE A 66 17.51 5.24 -29.59
N SER A 67 16.47 6.07 -29.71
CA SER A 67 15.07 5.74 -29.52
C SER A 67 14.27 6.29 -30.70
N ILE A 68 13.86 5.40 -31.59
CA ILE A 68 13.07 5.72 -32.79
C ILE A 68 11.90 4.76 -32.89
N SER A 69 10.79 5.21 -33.49
CA SER A 69 9.62 4.36 -33.74
C SER A 69 9.73 3.72 -35.14
N ASN A 70 9.30 2.46 -35.24
CA ASN A 70 9.11 1.79 -36.52
C ASN A 70 8.07 2.50 -37.41
N PHE A 71 7.13 3.18 -36.80
CA PHE A 71 6.10 3.99 -37.48
C PHE A 71 6.71 5.12 -38.30
N MET A 72 7.79 5.72 -37.80
CA MET A 72 8.46 6.85 -38.46
C MET A 72 9.08 6.44 -39.82
N PHE A 73 9.59 5.25 -39.91
CA PHE A 73 10.30 4.73 -41.10
C PHE A 73 9.63 3.43 -41.61
N PRO A 74 8.45 3.52 -42.22
CA PRO A 74 7.63 2.35 -42.50
C PRO A 74 8.22 1.41 -43.57
N ASN A 75 9.14 1.88 -44.38
CA ASN A 75 9.69 1.12 -45.53
C ASN A 75 11.20 0.88 -45.43
N VAL A 76 11.79 0.96 -44.25
CA VAL A 76 13.20 0.66 -44.04
C VAL A 76 13.46 -0.83 -44.24
N GLU A 77 14.41 -1.16 -45.08
CA GLU A 77 14.85 -2.50 -45.44
C GLU A 77 16.22 -2.84 -44.83
N ASP A 78 17.07 -1.83 -44.59
CA ASP A 78 18.42 -2.02 -44.07
C ASP A 78 18.74 -1.03 -42.94
N VAL A 79 19.42 -1.52 -41.91
CA VAL A 79 19.99 -0.71 -40.84
C VAL A 79 21.47 -1.06 -40.70
N VAL A 80 22.31 -0.03 -40.73
CA VAL A 80 23.77 -0.17 -40.58
C VAL A 80 24.21 0.61 -39.35
N SER A 81 24.83 -0.06 -38.40
CA SER A 81 25.39 0.59 -37.20
C SER A 81 26.92 0.46 -37.19
N TYR A 82 27.57 1.61 -37.04
CA TYR A 82 29.00 1.71 -36.72
C TYR A 82 29.27 1.86 -35.23
N ASN A 83 28.21 1.92 -34.43
CA ASN A 83 28.30 2.06 -32.97
C ASN A 83 28.43 0.69 -32.30
N ARG A 84 29.45 0.52 -31.47
CA ARG A 84 29.76 -0.75 -30.79
C ARG A 84 28.64 -1.23 -29.83
N ASN A 85 27.79 -0.33 -29.38
CA ASN A 85 26.67 -0.66 -28.46
C ASN A 85 25.43 -1.14 -29.22
N TYR A 86 25.43 -1.11 -30.55
CA TYR A 86 24.31 -1.53 -31.40
C TYR A 86 24.74 -2.49 -32.48
N GLN A 87 24.09 -3.63 -32.52
CA GLN A 87 24.17 -4.55 -33.65
C GLN A 87 23.03 -4.27 -34.62
N SER A 88 23.30 -4.39 -35.90
CA SER A 88 22.36 -4.14 -36.98
C SER A 88 22.44 -5.21 -38.07
N GLY A 89 21.63 -5.08 -39.10
CA GLY A 89 21.56 -5.98 -40.26
C GLY A 89 20.20 -6.66 -40.38
N LYS A 90 19.83 -6.98 -41.62
CA LYS A 90 18.50 -7.55 -41.94
C LYS A 90 17.32 -6.78 -41.30
N GLY A 91 17.36 -5.45 -41.40
CA GLY A 91 16.29 -4.57 -40.88
C GLY A 91 16.09 -4.57 -39.37
N ARG A 92 17.02 -5.07 -38.57
CA ARG A 92 16.93 -5.05 -37.12
C ARG A 92 17.96 -4.13 -36.47
N LEU A 93 17.59 -3.53 -35.36
CA LEU A 93 18.45 -2.77 -34.47
C LEU A 93 18.43 -3.38 -33.06
N VAL A 94 19.58 -3.82 -32.59
CA VAL A 94 19.75 -4.49 -31.31
C VAL A 94 20.74 -3.71 -30.46
N TYR A 95 20.30 -3.27 -29.27
CA TYR A 95 21.20 -2.74 -28.25
C TYR A 95 21.94 -3.90 -27.57
N CYS A 96 23.26 -3.88 -27.58
CA CYS A 96 24.11 -4.94 -27.01
C CYS A 96 25.06 -4.44 -25.92
N GLY A 97 24.92 -3.19 -25.46
CA GLY A 97 25.74 -2.63 -24.39
C GLY A 97 25.58 -3.42 -23.09
N ALA A 98 26.69 -3.65 -22.36
CA ALA A 98 26.74 -4.44 -21.12
C ALA A 98 26.14 -5.85 -21.20
N GLY A 99 26.10 -6.47 -22.37
CA GLY A 99 25.56 -7.82 -22.59
C GLY A 99 24.04 -7.92 -22.60
N HIS A 100 23.32 -6.81 -22.73
CA HIS A 100 21.85 -6.75 -22.61
C HIS A 100 21.08 -7.05 -23.91
N TYR A 101 21.61 -7.46 -24.97
CA TYR A 101 20.99 -7.88 -26.26
C TYR A 101 19.47 -7.60 -26.34
N LYS A 102 19.11 -6.30 -26.34
CA LYS A 102 17.72 -5.82 -26.40
C LYS A 102 17.36 -5.49 -27.85
N LEU A 103 16.37 -6.18 -28.42
CA LEU A 103 15.77 -5.78 -29.71
C LEU A 103 15.09 -4.41 -29.50
N ARG A 104 15.53 -3.41 -30.24
CA ARG A 104 14.95 -2.05 -30.22
C ARG A 104 13.93 -1.88 -31.33
N ASN A 105 14.28 -2.27 -32.55
CA ASN A 105 13.45 -2.12 -33.72
C ASN A 105 13.61 -3.31 -34.68
N MET A 106 12.50 -3.70 -35.30
CA MET A 106 12.44 -4.62 -36.40
C MET A 106 11.68 -3.95 -37.56
N PHE A 107 12.37 -3.58 -38.60
CA PHE A 107 11.82 -2.86 -39.76
C PHE A 107 11.32 -3.80 -40.86
N ILE A 108 11.68 -5.07 -40.84
CA ILE A 108 11.19 -6.08 -41.81
C ILE A 108 9.75 -6.40 -41.48
N LYS A 109 8.84 -6.23 -42.44
CA LYS A 109 7.40 -6.18 -42.21
C LYS A 109 6.55 -7.16 -43.03
N HIS A 110 7.16 -7.83 -44.04
CA HIS A 110 6.40 -8.69 -44.95
C HIS A 110 6.08 -10.06 -44.35
N GLU A 111 4.93 -10.60 -44.68
CA GLU A 111 4.40 -11.88 -44.15
C GLU A 111 5.37 -13.07 -44.42
N GLY A 112 6.06 -13.09 -45.54
CA GLY A 112 7.01 -14.13 -45.93
C GLY A 112 8.39 -14.03 -45.29
N ASP A 113 8.71 -12.93 -44.61
CA ASP A 113 10.01 -12.73 -44.01
C ASP A 113 10.14 -13.49 -42.69
N LYS A 114 11.37 -13.82 -42.31
CA LYS A 114 11.64 -14.45 -41.02
C LYS A 114 12.23 -13.42 -40.04
N ILE A 115 11.58 -13.22 -38.91
CA ILE A 115 12.05 -12.35 -37.84
C ILE A 115 13.20 -13.06 -37.11
N ASP A 116 14.42 -12.54 -37.25
CA ASP A 116 15.62 -13.12 -36.63
C ASP A 116 15.81 -12.63 -35.18
N LEU A 117 15.54 -13.51 -34.22
CA LEU A 117 15.67 -13.26 -32.78
C LEU A 117 16.88 -13.98 -32.16
N ARG A 118 17.87 -14.42 -32.97
CA ARG A 118 19.10 -15.03 -32.44
C ARG A 118 19.81 -14.06 -31.49
N TYR A 119 20.21 -14.57 -30.32
CA TYR A 119 20.91 -13.85 -29.27
C TYR A 119 20.08 -12.74 -28.57
N ILE A 120 18.81 -12.57 -28.93
CA ILE A 120 17.96 -11.60 -28.26
C ILE A 120 17.57 -12.13 -26.87
N LEU A 121 17.91 -11.37 -25.86
CA LEU A 121 17.54 -11.65 -24.45
C LEU A 121 16.37 -10.80 -23.99
N ARG A 122 16.10 -9.68 -24.68
CA ARG A 122 15.08 -8.71 -24.31
C ARG A 122 14.39 -8.14 -25.56
N ILE A 123 13.06 -8.01 -25.53
CA ILE A 123 12.29 -7.31 -26.56
C ILE A 123 11.85 -5.96 -26.00
N GLY A 124 12.18 -4.86 -26.69
CA GLY A 124 11.83 -3.50 -26.32
C GLY A 124 10.42 -3.10 -26.71
N ASP A 125 9.96 -1.95 -26.19
CA ASP A 125 8.65 -1.39 -26.52
C ASP A 125 8.49 -1.23 -28.01
N LYS A 126 7.35 -1.68 -28.54
CA LYS A 126 6.95 -1.60 -29.95
C LYS A 126 8.03 -2.10 -30.92
N ALA A 127 8.94 -2.95 -30.45
CA ALA A 127 10.06 -3.41 -31.27
C ALA A 127 9.62 -4.13 -32.55
N LEU A 128 8.44 -4.72 -32.57
CA LEU A 128 7.83 -5.41 -33.71
C LEU A 128 6.67 -4.62 -34.35
N GLU A 129 6.56 -3.32 -34.08
CA GLU A 129 5.49 -2.48 -34.62
C GLU A 129 5.42 -2.55 -36.15
N GLY A 130 4.24 -2.85 -36.68
CA GLY A 130 3.97 -2.98 -38.11
C GLY A 130 4.50 -4.26 -38.77
N CYS A 131 5.14 -5.17 -38.03
CA CYS A 131 5.52 -6.47 -38.56
C CYS A 131 4.29 -7.36 -38.76
N MET A 132 4.29 -8.13 -39.88
CA MET A 132 3.23 -9.06 -40.24
C MET A 132 3.63 -10.53 -40.09
N SER A 133 4.93 -10.81 -40.07
CA SER A 133 5.44 -12.19 -40.04
C SER A 133 5.22 -12.83 -38.66
N THR A 134 4.81 -14.10 -38.68
CA THR A 134 4.73 -14.97 -37.48
C THR A 134 5.88 -15.99 -37.46
N SER A 135 6.78 -15.95 -38.47
CA SER A 135 7.91 -16.85 -38.56
C SER A 135 9.13 -16.27 -37.85
N PHE A 136 9.55 -16.92 -36.76
CA PHE A 136 10.71 -16.50 -35.97
C PHE A 136 11.89 -17.45 -36.17
N ILE A 137 13.10 -16.88 -36.38
CA ILE A 137 14.34 -17.64 -36.29
C ILE A 137 14.84 -17.59 -34.86
N SER A 138 14.95 -18.76 -34.22
CA SER A 138 15.52 -18.91 -32.88
C SER A 138 14.88 -17.99 -31.84
N ALA A 139 13.54 -17.90 -31.83
CA ALA A 139 12.81 -17.31 -30.71
C ALA A 139 13.09 -18.15 -29.46
N GLY A 140 14.04 -17.68 -28.66
CA GLY A 140 14.54 -18.38 -27.47
C GLY A 140 13.77 -18.02 -26.19
N ASN A 141 14.44 -18.26 -25.08
CA ASN A 141 13.95 -17.84 -23.76
C ASN A 141 14.41 -16.41 -23.50
N PHE A 142 13.50 -15.46 -23.64
CA PHE A 142 13.75 -14.08 -23.27
C PHE A 142 13.88 -13.99 -21.74
N ARG A 143 14.78 -13.13 -21.25
CA ARG A 143 14.91 -12.80 -19.83
C ARG A 143 13.93 -11.72 -19.41
N TYR A 144 13.56 -10.85 -20.37
CA TYR A 144 12.66 -9.74 -20.10
C TYR A 144 11.97 -9.29 -21.40
N ILE A 145 10.70 -8.87 -21.27
CA ILE A 145 9.91 -8.29 -22.37
C ILE A 145 9.25 -7.03 -21.84
N ASP A 146 9.40 -5.93 -22.57
CA ASP A 146 8.72 -4.68 -22.23
C ASP A 146 7.21 -4.85 -22.48
N GLU A 147 6.39 -4.14 -21.71
CA GLU A 147 4.92 -4.34 -21.71
C GLU A 147 4.26 -4.07 -23.05
N ASP A 148 4.86 -3.19 -23.86
CA ASP A 148 4.39 -2.77 -25.17
C ASP A 148 5.16 -3.41 -26.32
N ALA A 149 5.93 -4.46 -26.05
CA ALA A 149 6.81 -5.08 -27.02
C ALA A 149 6.10 -5.47 -28.32
N PHE A 150 4.88 -5.96 -28.23
CA PHE A 150 4.04 -6.39 -29.37
C PHE A 150 2.89 -5.42 -29.66
N THR A 151 2.94 -4.18 -29.19
CA THR A 151 1.97 -3.16 -29.57
C THR A 151 2.10 -2.84 -31.07
N ASN A 152 0.98 -2.79 -31.78
CA ASN A 152 0.90 -2.63 -33.23
C ASN A 152 1.67 -3.72 -34.04
N TYR A 153 1.97 -4.84 -33.41
CA TYR A 153 2.37 -6.05 -34.10
C TYR A 153 1.12 -6.69 -34.70
N LEU A 154 1.00 -6.70 -36.03
CA LEU A 154 -0.27 -7.06 -36.70
C LEU A 154 -0.80 -8.46 -36.35
N PRO A 155 0.04 -9.52 -36.29
CA PRO A 155 -0.45 -10.83 -35.86
C PRO A 155 -0.96 -10.89 -34.42
N ALA A 156 -0.61 -9.93 -33.57
CA ALA A 156 -1.17 -9.88 -32.20
C ALA A 156 -2.70 -9.67 -32.17
N SER A 157 -3.25 -9.05 -33.23
CA SER A 157 -4.69 -8.79 -33.35
C SER A 157 -5.43 -9.77 -34.26
N PHE A 158 -4.75 -10.33 -35.25
CA PHE A 158 -5.38 -11.12 -36.33
C PHE A 158 -5.00 -12.60 -36.31
N GLY A 159 -3.99 -13.01 -35.52
CA GLY A 159 -3.49 -14.37 -35.50
C GLY A 159 -2.46 -14.68 -36.62
N PRO A 160 -2.14 -15.96 -36.83
CA PRO A 160 -2.89 -17.14 -36.37
C PRO A 160 -2.72 -17.44 -34.88
N PHE A 161 -3.81 -17.71 -34.20
CA PHE A 161 -3.80 -18.10 -32.80
C PHE A 161 -3.89 -19.62 -32.65
N THR A 162 -3.11 -20.17 -31.73
CA THR A 162 -3.24 -21.56 -31.30
C THR A 162 -3.76 -21.58 -29.88
N ASN A 163 -4.90 -22.24 -29.66
CA ASN A 163 -5.57 -22.26 -28.34
C ASN A 163 -5.80 -20.84 -27.76
N GLY A 164 -6.13 -19.88 -28.62
CA GLY A 164 -6.41 -18.50 -28.26
C GLY A 164 -5.18 -17.61 -28.05
N VAL A 165 -3.95 -18.12 -28.20
CA VAL A 165 -2.72 -17.34 -28.00
C VAL A 165 -1.80 -17.38 -29.21
N LEU A 166 -1.09 -16.28 -29.47
CA LEU A 166 0.06 -16.21 -30.36
C LEU A 166 1.32 -16.16 -29.48
N VAL A 167 2.25 -17.09 -29.72
CA VAL A 167 3.45 -17.24 -28.89
C VAL A 167 4.70 -16.92 -29.68
N CYS A 168 5.59 -16.12 -29.08
CA CYS A 168 6.94 -15.83 -29.54
C CYS A 168 7.95 -16.26 -28.47
N GLY A 169 8.67 -17.36 -28.69
CA GLY A 169 9.58 -17.93 -27.69
C GLY A 169 8.85 -18.37 -26.41
N ASN A 170 9.20 -17.74 -25.29
CA ASN A 170 8.55 -17.95 -23.99
C ASN A 170 7.57 -16.81 -23.64
N ALA A 171 7.08 -16.06 -24.61
CA ALA A 171 6.20 -14.92 -24.40
C ALA A 171 4.90 -15.00 -25.19
N ILE A 172 3.82 -14.46 -24.61
CA ILE A 172 2.59 -14.14 -25.32
C ILE A 172 2.83 -12.88 -26.15
N ALA A 173 2.66 -13.00 -27.46
CA ALA A 173 2.75 -11.91 -28.43
C ALA A 173 1.37 -11.38 -28.88
N GLY A 174 0.31 -12.13 -28.62
CA GLY A 174 -1.08 -11.75 -28.92
C GLY A 174 -2.07 -12.73 -28.34
N VAL A 175 -3.32 -12.30 -28.21
CA VAL A 175 -4.45 -13.15 -27.80
C VAL A 175 -5.64 -12.92 -28.70
N ASP A 176 -6.39 -13.97 -28.96
CA ASP A 176 -7.69 -13.89 -29.62
C ASP A 176 -8.73 -13.35 -28.62
N THR A 177 -9.05 -12.08 -28.71
CA THR A 177 -10.02 -11.43 -27.84
C THR A 177 -11.47 -11.93 -28.06
N LYS A 178 -11.72 -12.71 -29.12
CA LYS A 178 -13.02 -13.35 -29.41
C LYS A 178 -13.07 -14.78 -28.88
N ALA A 179 -11.93 -15.36 -28.52
CA ALA A 179 -11.88 -16.68 -27.90
C ALA A 179 -12.57 -16.65 -26.53
N LYS A 180 -13.33 -17.72 -26.23
CA LYS A 180 -13.91 -17.90 -24.88
C LYS A 180 -12.86 -18.44 -23.89
N GLU A 181 -11.90 -19.19 -24.38
CA GLU A 181 -10.92 -19.91 -23.56
C GLU A 181 -9.51 -19.72 -24.14
N LEU A 182 -8.53 -19.63 -23.23
CA LEU A 182 -7.12 -19.63 -23.56
C LEU A 182 -6.46 -20.86 -22.95
N VAL A 183 -5.53 -21.48 -23.69
CA VAL A 183 -4.63 -22.50 -23.13
C VAL A 183 -3.18 -22.02 -23.32
N ILE A 184 -2.50 -21.82 -22.22
CA ILE A 184 -1.13 -21.28 -22.20
C ILE A 184 -0.13 -22.43 -22.28
N PRO A 185 0.72 -22.50 -23.33
CA PRO A 185 1.70 -23.57 -23.47
C PRO A 185 2.75 -23.57 -22.32
N PRO A 186 3.30 -24.73 -21.92
CA PRO A 186 4.17 -24.87 -20.74
C PRO A 186 5.40 -23.96 -20.72
N LYS A 187 5.99 -23.67 -21.89
CA LYS A 187 7.20 -22.83 -22.01
C LYS A 187 6.95 -21.34 -21.86
N VAL A 188 5.70 -20.90 -21.86
CA VAL A 188 5.33 -19.48 -21.81
C VAL A 188 5.40 -18.97 -20.37
N SER A 189 6.20 -17.94 -20.13
CA SER A 189 6.44 -17.39 -18.79
C SER A 189 6.22 -15.88 -18.69
N MET A 190 5.96 -15.18 -19.80
CA MET A 190 5.79 -13.73 -19.82
C MET A 190 4.79 -13.29 -20.87
N SER A 191 4.30 -12.05 -20.74
CA SER A 191 3.45 -11.38 -21.71
C SER A 191 4.08 -10.07 -22.16
N GLY A 192 4.17 -9.88 -23.47
CA GLY A 192 4.61 -8.63 -24.10
C GLY A 192 3.46 -7.82 -24.69
N ILE A 193 2.22 -8.09 -24.30
CA ILE A 193 1.05 -7.31 -24.71
C ILE A 193 0.46 -6.54 -23.52
N LYS A 194 -0.19 -5.41 -23.81
CA LYS A 194 -0.91 -4.63 -22.80
C LYS A 194 -2.02 -5.43 -22.14
N SER A 195 -2.38 -5.02 -20.95
CA SER A 195 -3.61 -5.48 -20.31
C SER A 195 -4.80 -5.27 -21.25
N GLN A 196 -5.74 -6.22 -21.24
CA GLN A 196 -6.99 -6.18 -22.01
C GLN A 196 -8.16 -6.01 -21.02
N PRO A 197 -8.35 -4.81 -20.43
CA PRO A 197 -9.29 -4.62 -19.31
C PRO A 197 -10.75 -4.92 -19.70
N ASP A 198 -11.09 -4.76 -20.98
CA ASP A 198 -12.46 -4.97 -21.48
C ASP A 198 -12.72 -6.42 -21.90
N VAL A 199 -11.74 -7.32 -21.76
CA VAL A 199 -11.85 -8.73 -22.18
C VAL A 199 -11.75 -9.63 -20.97
N THR A 200 -12.86 -10.33 -20.68
CA THR A 200 -12.89 -11.39 -19.65
C THR A 200 -13.09 -12.74 -20.35
N PHE A 201 -12.08 -13.61 -20.23
CA PHE A 201 -12.18 -14.96 -20.76
C PHE A 201 -13.07 -15.83 -19.86
N LYS A 202 -13.77 -16.76 -20.44
CA LYS A 202 -14.52 -17.74 -19.66
C LYS A 202 -13.59 -18.66 -18.87
N LYS A 203 -12.45 -19.04 -19.49
CA LYS A 203 -11.48 -19.94 -18.88
C LYS A 203 -10.07 -19.65 -19.40
N ILE A 204 -9.10 -19.60 -18.49
CA ILE A 204 -7.68 -19.64 -18.83
C ILE A 204 -7.11 -20.93 -18.24
N THR A 205 -6.53 -21.78 -19.09
CA THR A 205 -5.83 -22.99 -18.68
C THR A 205 -4.33 -22.73 -18.66
N ILE A 206 -3.72 -22.95 -17.51
CA ILE A 206 -2.26 -22.95 -17.34
C ILE A 206 -1.75 -24.38 -17.29
N THR A 207 -0.70 -24.65 -18.04
CA THR A 207 -0.10 -25.99 -18.19
C THR A 207 1.30 -26.10 -17.57
N SER A 208 1.73 -25.05 -16.88
CA SER A 208 2.97 -24.99 -16.11
C SER A 208 2.88 -23.85 -15.07
N GLU A 209 3.57 -23.97 -13.95
CA GLU A 209 3.71 -22.89 -12.96
C GLU A 209 4.26 -21.59 -13.60
N THR A 210 5.20 -21.71 -14.54
CA THR A 210 5.81 -20.55 -15.21
C THR A 210 4.79 -19.68 -15.96
N ASN A 211 3.62 -20.23 -16.34
CA ASN A 211 2.56 -19.49 -17.03
C ASN A 211 1.99 -18.33 -16.18
N MET A 212 2.13 -18.38 -14.86
CA MET A 212 1.62 -17.33 -13.97
C MET A 212 2.22 -15.96 -14.30
N GLY A 213 3.50 -15.91 -14.69
CA GLY A 213 4.12 -14.67 -15.12
C GLY A 213 3.60 -14.10 -16.46
N ALA A 214 2.91 -14.93 -17.25
CA ALA A 214 2.35 -14.51 -18.53
C ALA A 214 0.89 -14.01 -18.43
N ILE A 215 0.13 -14.51 -17.46
CA ILE A 215 -1.33 -14.30 -17.41
C ILE A 215 -1.80 -13.22 -16.42
N TYR A 216 -0.91 -12.61 -15.62
CA TYR A 216 -1.28 -11.63 -14.58
C TYR A 216 -2.03 -10.38 -15.10
N LYS A 217 -2.03 -10.18 -16.42
CA LYS A 217 -2.72 -9.05 -17.09
C LYS A 217 -4.08 -9.43 -17.67
N PHE A 218 -4.50 -10.68 -17.53
CA PHE A 218 -5.76 -11.14 -18.11
C PHE A 218 -6.82 -11.36 -17.05
N SER A 219 -8.08 -11.10 -17.43
CA SER A 219 -9.27 -11.37 -16.63
C SER A 219 -9.93 -12.66 -17.08
N ALA A 220 -10.34 -13.53 -16.14
CA ALA A 220 -11.10 -14.73 -16.46
C ALA A 220 -12.10 -15.10 -15.36
N GLU A 221 -13.19 -15.79 -15.76
CA GLU A 221 -14.11 -16.39 -14.79
C GLU A 221 -13.44 -17.56 -14.06
N VAL A 222 -12.69 -18.40 -14.79
CA VAL A 222 -12.02 -19.57 -14.26
C VAL A 222 -10.56 -19.61 -14.67
N LEU A 223 -9.67 -19.75 -13.67
CA LEU A 223 -8.30 -20.20 -13.87
C LEU A 223 -8.24 -21.71 -13.66
N TYR A 224 -7.91 -22.47 -14.71
CA TYR A 224 -7.78 -23.92 -14.65
C TYR A 224 -6.32 -24.34 -14.61
N ILE A 225 -5.93 -25.07 -13.55
CA ILE A 225 -4.58 -25.57 -13.34
C ILE A 225 -4.50 -27.00 -13.91
N ASP A 226 -3.74 -27.15 -14.99
CA ASP A 226 -3.56 -28.41 -15.71
C ASP A 226 -2.08 -28.85 -15.77
N PHE A 227 -1.47 -28.92 -14.60
CA PHE A 227 -0.11 -29.44 -14.42
C PHE A 227 0.05 -30.01 -13.02
N ASP A 228 1.14 -30.73 -12.79
CA ASP A 228 1.34 -31.56 -11.60
C ASP A 228 2.70 -31.25 -10.94
N THR A 229 2.87 -29.99 -10.50
CA THR A 229 4.04 -29.51 -9.74
C THR A 229 3.59 -28.58 -8.62
N ILE A 230 4.46 -28.37 -7.63
CA ILE A 230 4.24 -27.43 -6.54
C ILE A 230 4.31 -26.00 -7.08
N MET A 231 3.40 -25.13 -6.67
CA MET A 231 3.31 -23.73 -7.09
C MET A 231 3.85 -22.77 -6.02
N THR A 232 4.44 -21.66 -6.49
CA THR A 232 4.70 -20.48 -5.68
C THR A 232 3.61 -19.42 -5.91
N PHE A 233 3.14 -18.78 -4.84
CA PHE A 233 1.97 -17.90 -4.90
C PHE A 233 2.33 -16.39 -4.84
N THR A 234 3.56 -16.01 -5.18
CA THR A 234 4.07 -14.64 -5.03
C THR A 234 3.45 -13.60 -5.95
N ASN A 235 2.93 -13.99 -7.12
CA ASN A 235 2.50 -13.07 -8.19
C ASN A 235 0.98 -13.01 -8.44
N TRP A 236 0.17 -13.43 -7.48
CA TRP A 236 -1.29 -13.55 -7.65
C TRP A 236 -2.10 -12.26 -7.40
N ARG A 237 -1.44 -11.18 -6.94
CA ARG A 237 -2.11 -9.95 -6.48
C ARG A 237 -2.99 -9.24 -7.51
N ASN A 238 -2.60 -9.31 -8.79
CA ASN A 238 -3.20 -8.48 -9.84
C ASN A 238 -4.04 -9.30 -10.83
N MET A 239 -4.35 -10.55 -10.48
CA MET A 239 -5.12 -11.41 -11.37
C MET A 239 -6.61 -11.23 -11.13
N ASP A 240 -7.33 -10.79 -12.15
CA ASP A 240 -8.77 -10.70 -12.13
C ASP A 240 -9.41 -12.06 -12.45
N ILE A 241 -9.42 -12.95 -11.45
CA ILE A 241 -9.95 -14.31 -11.53
C ILE A 241 -11.07 -14.48 -10.50
N LYS A 242 -12.18 -15.11 -10.91
CA LYS A 242 -13.32 -15.37 -10.02
C LYS A 242 -13.29 -16.75 -9.37
N LYS A 243 -12.72 -17.76 -10.03
CA LYS A 243 -12.63 -19.15 -9.54
C LYS A 243 -11.30 -19.78 -9.95
N ILE A 244 -10.79 -20.66 -9.10
CA ILE A 244 -9.68 -21.55 -9.42
C ILE A 244 -10.23 -22.97 -9.47
N GLU A 245 -9.92 -23.67 -10.54
CA GLU A 245 -10.22 -25.10 -10.72
C GLU A 245 -8.92 -25.86 -11.02
N VAL A 246 -8.85 -27.10 -10.61
CA VAL A 246 -7.66 -27.94 -10.72
C VAL A 246 -8.01 -29.25 -11.42
N SER A 247 -7.11 -29.71 -12.29
CA SER A 247 -7.24 -31.01 -12.94
C SER A 247 -7.36 -32.13 -11.90
N SER A 248 -8.25 -33.08 -12.15
CA SER A 248 -8.44 -34.25 -11.27
C SER A 248 -7.19 -35.11 -11.12
N SER A 249 -6.29 -35.07 -12.10
CA SER A 249 -4.99 -35.75 -12.10
C SER A 249 -3.94 -35.09 -11.21
N ASN A 250 -4.13 -33.83 -10.80
CA ASN A 250 -3.16 -33.11 -9.97
C ASN A 250 -2.99 -33.80 -8.60
N VAL A 251 -1.76 -34.11 -8.22
CA VAL A 251 -1.46 -34.82 -6.95
C VAL A 251 -1.19 -33.87 -5.77
N PHE A 252 -0.97 -32.59 -6.01
CA PHE A 252 -0.63 -31.60 -4.97
C PHE A 252 -1.82 -30.78 -4.51
N TYR A 253 -2.78 -30.50 -5.43
CA TYR A 253 -3.87 -29.54 -5.17
C TYR A 253 -5.24 -30.10 -5.53
N THR A 254 -6.24 -29.49 -4.93
CA THR A 254 -7.65 -29.68 -5.26
C THR A 254 -8.35 -28.30 -5.18
N SER A 255 -9.49 -28.17 -5.81
CA SER A 255 -10.34 -26.99 -5.66
C SER A 255 -11.70 -27.35 -5.10
N ARG A 256 -12.22 -26.49 -4.22
CA ARG A 256 -13.58 -26.58 -3.67
C ARG A 256 -14.22 -25.21 -3.80
N ASP A 257 -15.36 -25.16 -4.48
CA ASP A 257 -16.10 -23.92 -4.69
C ASP A 257 -15.26 -22.77 -5.28
N GLY A 258 -14.29 -23.09 -6.14
CA GLY A 258 -13.42 -22.11 -6.79
C GLY A 258 -12.28 -21.59 -5.93
N ILE A 259 -12.03 -22.14 -4.77
CA ILE A 259 -10.89 -21.86 -3.88
C ILE A 259 -9.90 -23.03 -3.96
N LEU A 260 -8.60 -22.71 -3.96
CA LEU A 260 -7.51 -23.67 -4.04
C LEU A 260 -7.13 -24.20 -2.66
N TYR A 261 -7.02 -25.53 -2.55
CA TYR A 261 -6.56 -26.25 -1.36
C TYR A 261 -5.40 -27.18 -1.72
N ASP A 262 -4.64 -27.59 -0.71
CA ASP A 262 -3.76 -28.76 -0.85
C ASP A 262 -4.59 -30.01 -1.18
N LYS A 263 -3.95 -31.07 -1.66
CA LYS A 263 -4.65 -32.30 -2.08
C LYS A 263 -5.50 -32.95 -1.00
N THR A 264 -5.07 -32.82 0.25
CA THR A 264 -5.80 -33.37 1.41
C THR A 264 -7.02 -32.52 1.78
N GLY A 265 -7.05 -31.26 1.36
CA GLY A 265 -8.06 -30.27 1.73
C GLY A 265 -7.90 -29.72 3.14
N THR A 266 -6.71 -29.92 3.75
CA THR A 266 -6.40 -29.42 5.11
C THR A 266 -5.77 -28.05 5.12
N ILE A 267 -5.20 -27.62 3.98
CA ILE A 267 -4.62 -26.28 3.82
C ILE A 267 -5.41 -25.53 2.76
N LEU A 268 -5.98 -24.37 3.13
CA LEU A 268 -6.49 -23.40 2.17
C LEU A 268 -5.29 -22.63 1.61
N VAL A 269 -5.01 -22.83 0.32
CA VAL A 269 -3.81 -22.32 -0.33
C VAL A 269 -4.04 -20.95 -0.94
N LYS A 270 -5.15 -20.76 -1.72
CA LYS A 270 -5.42 -19.48 -2.37
C LYS A 270 -6.89 -19.28 -2.70
N CYS A 271 -7.42 -18.13 -2.34
CA CYS A 271 -8.69 -17.58 -2.80
C CYS A 271 -8.41 -16.60 -3.97
N PRO A 272 -9.21 -16.63 -5.05
CA PRO A 272 -9.14 -15.62 -6.11
C PRO A 272 -9.39 -14.21 -5.58
N VAL A 273 -8.71 -13.21 -6.15
CA VAL A 273 -8.89 -11.80 -5.71
C VAL A 273 -10.35 -11.36 -5.91
N ASN A 274 -10.92 -11.62 -7.08
CA ASN A 274 -12.30 -11.30 -7.42
C ASN A 274 -13.23 -12.51 -7.24
N TYR A 275 -13.07 -13.21 -6.11
CA TYR A 275 -13.92 -14.35 -5.79
C TYR A 275 -15.41 -14.02 -5.97
N TYR A 276 -16.15 -14.91 -6.60
CA TYR A 276 -17.52 -14.63 -7.06
C TYR A 276 -18.59 -14.53 -5.96
N LYS A 277 -18.23 -14.83 -4.71
CA LYS A 277 -19.09 -14.67 -3.53
C LYS A 277 -18.52 -13.62 -2.59
N ASN A 278 -19.40 -12.84 -1.98
CA ASN A 278 -19.02 -11.88 -0.95
C ASN A 278 -18.71 -12.54 0.39
N GLU A 279 -19.24 -13.74 0.64
CA GLU A 279 -19.04 -14.50 1.87
C GLU A 279 -18.26 -15.77 1.57
N VAL A 280 -17.26 -16.05 2.42
CA VAL A 280 -16.47 -17.28 2.40
C VAL A 280 -16.69 -18.03 3.70
N VAL A 281 -17.30 -19.22 3.59
CA VAL A 281 -17.36 -20.19 4.69
C VAL A 281 -16.29 -21.24 4.42
N ILE A 282 -15.24 -21.22 5.24
CA ILE A 282 -14.13 -22.20 5.12
C ILE A 282 -14.63 -23.55 5.63
N PRO A 283 -14.48 -24.63 4.83
CA PRO A 283 -15.02 -25.93 5.19
C PRO A 283 -14.34 -26.54 6.43
N GLU A 284 -15.11 -27.33 7.20
CA GLU A 284 -14.55 -28.19 8.24
C GLU A 284 -13.50 -29.15 7.68
N GLY A 285 -12.45 -29.41 8.50
CA GLY A 285 -11.28 -30.17 8.12
C GLY A 285 -10.10 -29.32 7.63
N VAL A 286 -10.34 -28.03 7.31
CA VAL A 286 -9.24 -27.09 7.05
C VAL A 286 -8.58 -26.73 8.38
N LYS A 287 -7.28 -26.98 8.48
CA LYS A 287 -6.45 -26.74 9.67
C LYS A 287 -5.60 -25.49 9.53
N LYS A 288 -5.30 -25.09 8.29
CA LYS A 288 -4.37 -24.01 8.01
C LYS A 288 -4.85 -23.13 6.87
N ILE A 289 -4.73 -21.82 7.03
CA ILE A 289 -4.82 -20.82 5.96
C ILE A 289 -3.40 -20.38 5.62
N ALA A 290 -2.98 -20.60 4.37
CA ALA A 290 -1.62 -20.35 3.92
C ALA A 290 -1.29 -18.86 3.85
N GLU A 291 0.00 -18.53 3.79
CA GLU A 291 0.53 -17.19 3.59
C GLU A 291 -0.12 -16.54 2.37
N THR A 292 -0.59 -15.29 2.53
CA THR A 292 -1.24 -14.50 1.46
C THR A 292 -2.47 -15.16 0.80
N ALA A 293 -3.09 -16.15 1.43
CA ALA A 293 -4.18 -16.92 0.83
C ALA A 293 -5.36 -16.06 0.33
N PHE A 294 -5.75 -15.03 1.08
CA PHE A 294 -6.80 -14.07 0.73
C PHE A 294 -6.27 -12.68 0.43
N MET A 295 -4.97 -12.51 0.24
CA MET A 295 -4.39 -11.19 0.01
C MET A 295 -5.11 -10.43 -1.10
N SER A 296 -5.56 -9.20 -0.79
CA SER A 296 -6.32 -8.30 -1.69
C SER A 296 -7.65 -8.86 -2.21
N CYS A 297 -8.23 -9.88 -1.56
CA CYS A 297 -9.53 -10.41 -1.95
C CYS A 297 -10.67 -9.44 -1.61
N HIS A 298 -11.64 -9.33 -2.53
CA HIS A 298 -12.83 -8.49 -2.43
C HIS A 298 -14.00 -9.19 -1.72
N ILE A 299 -13.70 -9.96 -0.67
CA ILE A 299 -14.71 -10.62 0.15
C ILE A 299 -15.19 -9.69 1.27
N LYS A 300 -16.46 -9.81 1.66
CA LYS A 300 -17.06 -9.00 2.75
C LYS A 300 -17.10 -9.72 4.07
N SER A 301 -17.17 -11.02 4.07
CA SER A 301 -17.18 -11.81 5.30
C SER A 301 -16.45 -13.13 5.15
N VAL A 302 -15.86 -13.58 6.24
CA VAL A 302 -15.23 -14.89 6.35
C VAL A 302 -15.65 -15.55 7.64
N LYS A 303 -15.98 -16.86 7.53
CA LYS A 303 -16.28 -17.73 8.65
C LYS A 303 -15.24 -18.85 8.71
N PHE A 304 -14.59 -18.99 9.86
CA PHE A 304 -13.61 -20.04 10.11
C PHE A 304 -14.25 -21.32 10.66
N PRO A 305 -13.71 -22.50 10.29
CA PRO A 305 -14.18 -23.76 10.83
C PRO A 305 -13.60 -24.02 12.23
N ASP A 306 -14.23 -24.89 12.99
CA ASP A 306 -13.75 -25.32 14.30
C ASP A 306 -12.49 -26.21 14.23
N SER A 307 -12.09 -26.62 13.03
CA SER A 307 -10.85 -27.37 12.77
C SER A 307 -9.61 -26.49 12.51
N LEU A 308 -9.76 -25.15 12.48
CA LEU A 308 -8.67 -24.25 12.10
C LEU A 308 -7.66 -24.07 13.24
N ASP A 309 -6.40 -24.38 12.97
CA ASP A 309 -5.30 -24.28 13.94
C ASP A 309 -4.41 -23.07 13.69
N LEU A 310 -4.22 -22.66 12.41
CA LEU A 310 -3.22 -21.66 12.03
C LEU A 310 -3.67 -20.77 10.89
N ILE A 311 -3.41 -19.47 11.03
CA ILE A 311 -3.48 -18.47 9.95
C ILE A 311 -2.08 -17.92 9.76
N GLU A 312 -1.49 -18.11 8.56
CA GLU A 312 -0.12 -17.66 8.26
C GLU A 312 -0.06 -16.16 7.89
N ASP A 313 1.17 -15.68 7.66
CA ASP A 313 1.49 -14.29 7.36
C ASP A 313 0.61 -13.70 6.28
N ARG A 314 0.14 -12.47 6.52
CA ARG A 314 -0.59 -11.68 5.52
C ARG A 314 -1.75 -12.41 4.86
N ALA A 315 -2.30 -13.44 5.50
CA ALA A 315 -3.34 -14.27 4.90
C ALA A 315 -4.52 -13.44 4.38
N PHE A 316 -4.92 -12.38 5.07
CA PHE A 316 -6.00 -11.44 4.68
C PHE A 316 -5.48 -10.01 4.46
N PHE A 317 -4.21 -9.85 4.13
CA PHE A 317 -3.61 -8.53 3.93
C PHE A 317 -4.31 -7.76 2.80
N CYS A 318 -4.68 -6.48 3.03
CA CYS A 318 -5.39 -5.62 2.06
C CYS A 318 -6.73 -6.18 1.59
N CYS A 319 -7.47 -6.92 2.41
CA CYS A 319 -8.86 -7.24 2.14
C CYS A 319 -9.73 -6.00 2.44
N ASP A 320 -9.66 -5.01 1.53
CA ASP A 320 -10.23 -3.67 1.75
C ASP A 320 -11.76 -3.66 1.94
N GLU A 321 -12.48 -4.69 1.44
CA GLU A 321 -13.93 -4.83 1.55
C GLU A 321 -14.37 -5.73 2.72
N LEU A 322 -13.45 -6.34 3.47
CA LEU A 322 -13.77 -7.23 4.58
C LEU A 322 -14.45 -6.45 5.73
N GLU A 323 -15.71 -6.75 5.99
CA GLU A 323 -16.56 -6.09 6.98
C GLU A 323 -16.68 -6.90 8.28
N SER A 324 -16.61 -8.23 8.21
CA SER A 324 -16.81 -9.12 9.36
C SER A 324 -15.98 -10.41 9.30
N ILE A 325 -15.60 -10.89 10.49
CA ILE A 325 -14.85 -12.14 10.70
C ILE A 325 -15.58 -12.93 11.78
N ASP A 326 -15.93 -14.18 11.46
CA ASP A 326 -16.38 -15.18 12.43
C ASP A 326 -15.20 -16.13 12.71
N PHE A 327 -14.60 -15.99 13.89
CA PHE A 327 -13.39 -16.74 14.26
C PHE A 327 -13.64 -18.22 14.60
N GLY A 328 -14.88 -18.69 14.65
CA GLY A 328 -15.17 -20.04 15.13
C GLY A 328 -14.74 -20.26 16.60
N ASN A 329 -14.49 -21.51 16.96
CA ASN A 329 -14.22 -21.87 18.36
C ASN A 329 -12.84 -22.49 18.62
N SER A 330 -11.99 -22.70 17.63
CA SER A 330 -10.75 -23.47 17.78
C SER A 330 -9.46 -22.71 17.67
N ILE A 331 -9.48 -21.52 17.05
CA ILE A 331 -8.27 -20.75 16.86
C ILE A 331 -7.81 -20.10 18.16
N PHE A 332 -6.54 -20.35 18.55
CA PHE A 332 -5.94 -19.84 19.79
C PHE A 332 -5.10 -18.57 19.56
N SER A 333 -4.65 -18.33 18.34
CA SER A 333 -3.78 -17.19 18.02
C SER A 333 -4.13 -16.58 16.66
N ILE A 334 -4.15 -15.27 16.60
CA ILE A 334 -4.27 -14.51 15.33
C ILE A 334 -2.87 -14.11 14.89
N GLY A 335 -2.30 -14.88 13.97
CA GLY A 335 -0.89 -14.77 13.62
C GLY A 335 -0.03 -15.36 14.74
N GLY A 336 0.49 -16.58 14.62
CA GLY A 336 1.33 -17.24 15.62
C GLY A 336 2.67 -16.50 15.83
N MET A 337 3.56 -17.10 16.62
CA MET A 337 4.86 -16.52 17.01
C MET A 337 5.72 -16.00 15.83
N TYR A 338 5.40 -16.41 14.60
CA TYR A 338 6.14 -16.08 13.37
C TYR A 338 5.23 -15.49 12.28
N SER A 339 3.94 -15.26 12.56
CA SER A 339 2.98 -14.76 11.57
C SER A 339 2.56 -13.34 11.88
N GLU A 340 2.87 -12.41 11.00
CA GLU A 340 2.57 -10.99 11.14
C GLU A 340 1.56 -10.49 10.10
N SER A 341 0.92 -9.38 10.41
CA SER A 341 0.12 -8.62 9.44
C SER A 341 -1.11 -9.36 8.87
N VAL A 342 -1.68 -10.32 9.61
CA VAL A 342 -2.74 -11.22 9.11
C VAL A 342 -3.93 -10.46 8.49
N PHE A 343 -4.48 -9.46 9.17
CA PHE A 343 -5.60 -8.62 8.71
C PHE A 343 -5.20 -7.16 8.48
N SER A 344 -3.92 -6.90 8.22
CA SER A 344 -3.46 -5.54 7.97
C SER A 344 -4.17 -4.91 6.78
N TYR A 345 -4.49 -3.62 6.88
CA TYR A 345 -5.16 -2.85 5.82
C TYR A 345 -6.57 -3.33 5.45
N CYS A 346 -7.29 -4.03 6.34
CA CYS A 346 -8.71 -4.33 6.14
C CYS A 346 -9.56 -3.10 6.45
N LYS A 347 -9.65 -2.18 5.50
CA LYS A 347 -10.21 -0.82 5.72
C LYS A 347 -11.71 -0.80 5.99
N SER A 348 -12.48 -1.80 5.54
CA SER A 348 -13.92 -1.87 5.79
C SER A 348 -14.29 -2.49 7.13
N LEU A 349 -13.33 -3.07 7.85
CA LEU A 349 -13.56 -3.71 9.14
C LEU A 349 -13.85 -2.65 10.21
N LYS A 350 -15.04 -2.71 10.81
CA LYS A 350 -15.51 -1.72 11.81
C LYS A 350 -15.52 -2.25 13.23
N ARG A 351 -15.74 -3.52 13.40
CA ARG A 351 -15.86 -4.17 14.71
C ARG A 351 -15.20 -5.53 14.70
N ILE A 352 -14.55 -5.87 15.81
CA ILE A 352 -14.02 -7.20 16.06
C ILE A 352 -14.41 -7.63 17.46
N THR A 353 -14.87 -8.86 17.59
CA THR A 353 -15.06 -9.53 18.87
C THR A 353 -14.24 -10.80 18.88
N PHE A 354 -13.25 -10.86 19.74
CA PHE A 354 -12.42 -12.05 19.90
C PHE A 354 -13.11 -13.05 20.82
N PRO A 355 -13.21 -14.32 20.42
CA PRO A 355 -13.73 -15.37 21.31
C PRO A 355 -12.73 -15.70 22.44
N SER A 356 -13.23 -16.28 23.52
CA SER A 356 -12.45 -16.50 24.77
C SER A 356 -11.25 -17.43 24.66
N GLN A 357 -11.22 -18.29 23.63
CA GLN A 357 -10.09 -19.19 23.40
C GLN A 357 -8.86 -18.49 22.82
N ILE A 358 -8.98 -17.31 22.21
CA ILE A 358 -7.82 -16.60 21.66
C ILE A 358 -6.93 -16.12 22.81
N LYS A 359 -5.67 -16.55 22.77
CA LYS A 359 -4.63 -16.23 23.75
C LYS A 359 -3.69 -15.14 23.27
N ASP A 360 -3.46 -15.08 21.95
CA ASP A 360 -2.46 -14.20 21.37
C ASP A 360 -3.00 -13.48 20.14
N ILE A 361 -2.74 -12.19 20.04
CA ILE A 361 -2.90 -11.38 18.84
C ILE A 361 -1.49 -11.02 18.36
N GLY A 362 -1.12 -11.46 17.16
CA GLY A 362 0.23 -11.32 16.60
C GLY A 362 0.59 -9.90 16.20
N ASP A 363 1.85 -9.74 15.81
CA ASP A 363 2.40 -8.46 15.40
C ASP A 363 1.69 -7.91 14.16
N ARG A 364 1.36 -6.62 14.19
CA ARG A 364 0.69 -5.89 13.10
C ARG A 364 -0.61 -6.55 12.61
N ALA A 365 -1.24 -7.41 13.42
CA ALA A 365 -2.37 -8.23 12.99
C ALA A 365 -3.52 -7.40 12.38
N PHE A 366 -3.81 -6.22 12.92
CA PHE A 366 -4.86 -5.29 12.46
C PHE A 366 -4.32 -3.88 12.22
N ILE A 367 -3.05 -3.73 11.87
CA ILE A 367 -2.49 -2.41 11.57
C ILE A 367 -3.19 -1.80 10.35
N ASN A 368 -3.44 -0.48 10.37
CA ASN A 368 -4.07 0.27 9.26
C ASN A 368 -5.52 -0.15 8.92
N CYS A 369 -6.25 -0.76 9.84
CA CYS A 369 -7.69 -0.96 9.72
C CYS A 369 -8.42 0.35 10.13
N ILE A 370 -8.29 1.39 9.30
CA ILE A 370 -8.59 2.80 9.63
C ILE A 370 -10.01 3.08 10.11
N ASN A 371 -10.99 2.22 9.76
CA ASN A 371 -12.38 2.32 10.18
C ASN A 371 -12.73 1.40 11.37
N LEU A 372 -11.75 0.65 11.89
CA LEU A 372 -11.96 -0.19 13.07
C LEU A 372 -12.19 0.68 14.31
N SER A 373 -13.43 0.76 14.76
CA SER A 373 -13.86 1.63 15.85
C SER A 373 -14.19 0.89 17.15
N SER A 374 -14.34 -0.43 17.09
CA SER A 374 -14.70 -1.24 18.25
C SER A 374 -13.96 -2.58 18.25
N VAL A 375 -13.22 -2.83 19.32
CA VAL A 375 -12.52 -4.09 19.58
C VAL A 375 -12.96 -4.61 20.93
N THR A 376 -13.54 -5.80 20.95
CA THR A 376 -13.88 -6.51 22.18
C THR A 376 -12.83 -7.60 22.42
N LEU A 377 -12.01 -7.40 23.44
CA LEU A 377 -11.06 -8.37 23.95
C LEU A 377 -11.73 -9.16 25.09
N ASN A 378 -11.72 -10.48 25.01
CA ASN A 378 -12.34 -11.32 26.01
C ASN A 378 -11.30 -11.84 27.04
N GLU A 379 -11.81 -12.21 28.21
CA GLU A 379 -10.97 -12.86 29.24
C GLU A 379 -10.33 -14.14 28.68
N GLY A 380 -9.05 -14.31 29.02
CA GLY A 380 -8.23 -15.40 28.50
C GLY A 380 -7.16 -14.94 27.52
N LEU A 381 -7.27 -13.73 26.93
CA LEU A 381 -6.20 -13.13 26.14
C LEU A 381 -4.98 -12.86 27.01
N LEU A 382 -3.78 -13.25 26.55
CA LEU A 382 -2.53 -13.14 27.30
C LEU A 382 -1.57 -12.13 26.70
N PHE A 383 -1.55 -12.00 25.36
CA PHE A 383 -0.58 -11.20 24.64
C PHE A 383 -1.19 -10.41 23.47
N ILE A 384 -0.75 -9.16 23.30
CA ILE A 384 -1.02 -8.34 22.12
C ILE A 384 0.33 -7.91 21.53
N GLY A 385 0.57 -8.28 20.28
CA GLY A 385 1.81 -8.11 19.53
C GLY A 385 2.12 -6.68 19.14
N GLU A 386 3.33 -6.46 18.64
CA GLU A 386 3.84 -5.15 18.21
C GLU A 386 2.94 -4.53 17.15
N SER A 387 2.56 -3.28 17.36
CA SER A 387 1.72 -2.51 16.42
C SER A 387 0.40 -3.20 16.02
N ALA A 388 -0.11 -4.14 16.83
CA ALA A 388 -1.27 -4.97 16.47
C ALA A 388 -2.51 -4.15 16.07
N PHE A 389 -2.79 -3.04 16.74
CA PHE A 389 -3.88 -2.11 16.41
C PHE A 389 -3.37 -0.72 16.01
N SER A 390 -2.11 -0.59 15.62
CA SER A 390 -1.52 0.69 15.25
C SER A 390 -2.21 1.29 14.02
N ASN A 391 -2.27 2.63 13.98
CA ASN A 391 -2.87 3.43 12.90
C ASN A 391 -4.38 3.15 12.65
N ASN A 392 -5.11 2.69 13.66
CA ASN A 392 -6.56 2.54 13.62
C ASN A 392 -7.24 3.81 14.13
N LYS A 393 -7.32 4.83 13.27
CA LYS A 393 -7.76 6.19 13.64
C LYS A 393 -9.17 6.25 14.26
N ALA A 394 -10.03 5.30 13.96
CA ALA A 394 -11.38 5.21 14.52
C ALA A 394 -11.42 4.53 15.90
N LEU A 395 -10.38 3.77 16.30
CA LEU A 395 -10.31 3.07 17.58
C LEU A 395 -9.82 4.02 18.67
N THR A 396 -10.75 4.72 19.30
CA THR A 396 -10.43 5.72 20.33
C THR A 396 -10.44 5.16 21.75
N GLU A 397 -11.05 4.00 21.95
CA GLU A 397 -11.23 3.38 23.26
C GLU A 397 -11.07 1.85 23.20
N ILE A 398 -10.46 1.25 24.21
CA ILE A 398 -10.28 -0.20 24.34
C ILE A 398 -10.32 -0.63 25.80
N ASN A 399 -10.89 -1.82 26.05
CA ASN A 399 -10.86 -2.47 27.37
C ASN A 399 -9.81 -3.58 27.36
N ILE A 400 -8.85 -3.53 28.27
CA ILE A 400 -7.82 -4.54 28.45
C ILE A 400 -8.26 -5.50 29.56
N PRO A 401 -8.51 -6.78 29.25
CA PRO A 401 -8.89 -7.79 30.23
C PRO A 401 -7.80 -8.02 31.29
N ALA A 402 -8.21 -8.47 32.48
CA ALA A 402 -7.29 -8.76 33.59
C ALA A 402 -6.30 -9.89 33.28
N THR A 403 -6.59 -10.72 32.32
CA THR A 403 -5.74 -11.86 31.90
C THR A 403 -4.55 -11.45 31.02
N VAL A 404 -4.55 -10.25 30.44
CA VAL A 404 -3.45 -9.78 29.58
C VAL A 404 -2.18 -9.59 30.42
N GLN A 405 -1.15 -10.32 30.08
CA GLN A 405 0.15 -10.31 30.77
C GLN A 405 1.14 -9.35 30.15
N LYS A 406 1.09 -9.16 28.82
CA LYS A 406 2.03 -8.33 28.08
C LYS A 406 1.36 -7.63 26.90
N LEU A 407 1.70 -6.37 26.72
CA LEU A 407 1.41 -5.54 25.55
C LEU A 407 2.74 -5.20 24.85
N ALA A 408 2.88 -5.50 23.57
CA ALA A 408 4.09 -5.15 22.84
C ALA A 408 4.07 -3.68 22.37
N ASP A 409 5.19 -3.23 21.83
CA ASP A 409 5.40 -1.83 21.43
C ASP A 409 4.32 -1.34 20.47
N ARG A 410 3.82 -0.12 20.70
CA ARG A 410 2.87 0.59 19.82
C ARG A 410 1.56 -0.15 19.51
N CYS A 411 1.22 -1.21 20.22
CA CYS A 411 0.02 -1.97 19.88
C CYS A 411 -1.28 -1.17 20.09
N LEU A 412 -1.25 -0.11 20.90
CA LEU A 412 -2.39 0.77 21.23
C LEU A 412 -2.09 2.26 20.93
N ASP A 413 -1.19 2.57 20.02
CA ASP A 413 -0.62 3.91 19.82
C ASP A 413 -1.64 5.01 19.44
N ASN A 414 -2.80 4.65 18.89
CA ASN A 414 -3.87 5.61 18.55
C ASN A 414 -5.04 5.64 19.53
N VAL A 415 -5.03 4.75 20.53
CA VAL A 415 -6.11 4.67 21.50
C VAL A 415 -6.00 5.83 22.49
N ARG A 416 -7.11 6.57 22.70
CA ARG A 416 -7.16 7.73 23.61
C ARG A 416 -7.61 7.37 25.01
N ARG A 417 -8.50 6.36 25.15
CA ARG A 417 -8.98 5.87 26.42
C ARG A 417 -8.74 4.37 26.56
N ILE A 418 -8.01 3.99 27.60
CA ILE A 418 -7.69 2.61 27.89
C ILE A 418 -8.32 2.24 29.24
N HIS A 419 -9.23 1.27 29.22
CA HIS A 419 -9.78 0.67 30.43
C HIS A 419 -8.94 -0.53 30.82
N ILE A 420 -8.55 -0.61 32.09
CA ILE A 420 -7.75 -1.69 32.64
C ILE A 420 -8.52 -2.39 33.75
N SER A 421 -8.57 -3.71 33.67
CA SER A 421 -9.15 -4.57 34.69
C SER A 421 -8.02 -5.21 35.51
N GLY A 422 -7.63 -4.61 36.63
CA GLY A 422 -6.69 -5.23 37.56
C GLY A 422 -5.27 -4.64 37.55
N TYR A 423 -4.29 -5.48 37.24
CA TYR A 423 -2.87 -5.11 37.27
C TYR A 423 -2.41 -4.60 35.90
N LEU A 424 -1.39 -3.69 35.89
CA LEU A 424 -0.78 -3.26 34.63
C LEU A 424 -0.01 -4.41 33.99
N PRO A 425 -0.28 -4.72 32.69
CA PRO A 425 0.52 -5.67 31.92
C PRO A 425 1.97 -5.20 31.77
N LYS A 426 2.85 -6.14 31.41
CA LYS A 426 4.22 -5.80 31.03
C LYS A 426 4.23 -4.92 29.78
N ASP A 427 5.15 -3.94 29.75
CA ASP A 427 5.37 -2.99 28.65
C ASP A 427 4.10 -2.13 28.33
N PHE A 428 3.26 -1.87 29.34
CA PHE A 428 1.99 -1.16 29.18
C PHE A 428 2.15 0.25 28.60
N PHE A 429 3.07 1.05 29.16
CA PHE A 429 3.26 2.44 28.71
C PHE A 429 3.87 2.49 27.32
N LYS A 430 4.77 1.57 27.00
CA LYS A 430 5.36 1.42 25.68
C LYS A 430 4.33 1.05 24.61
N SER A 431 3.25 0.39 25.00
CA SER A 431 2.18 0.01 24.07
C SER A 431 1.34 1.18 23.58
N CYS A 432 1.19 2.26 24.36
CA CYS A 432 0.26 3.38 24.10
C CYS A 432 0.94 4.76 24.03
N ILE A 433 2.19 4.87 24.43
CA ILE A 433 2.98 6.11 24.41
C ILE A 433 4.07 6.00 23.36
N ARG A 434 4.38 7.12 22.73
CA ARG A 434 5.41 7.18 21.68
C ARG A 434 6.68 7.85 22.18
N ASN A 435 7.79 7.35 21.72
CA ASN A 435 9.08 7.97 21.89
C ASN A 435 9.25 9.11 20.86
N SER A 436 9.64 10.29 21.33
CA SER A 436 9.89 11.46 20.48
C SER A 436 11.08 11.30 19.52
N GLU A 437 11.95 10.31 19.74
CA GLU A 437 13.16 10.09 18.92
C GLU A 437 12.89 9.20 17.70
N ASP A 438 11.79 8.43 17.69
CA ASP A 438 11.48 7.43 16.66
C ASP A 438 10.68 7.96 15.46
N ASP A 439 10.12 9.17 15.51
CA ASP A 439 9.11 9.66 14.57
C ASP A 439 9.65 10.68 13.53
N TYR A 440 10.66 10.31 12.74
CA TYR A 440 11.11 11.17 11.61
C TYR A 440 10.19 11.13 10.36
N ASN A 441 9.17 10.26 10.29
CA ASN A 441 8.41 10.01 9.05
C ASN A 441 6.87 10.03 9.15
N TYR A 442 6.28 10.36 10.29
CA TYR A 442 4.83 10.48 10.40
C TYR A 442 4.43 11.93 10.67
N SER A 443 3.76 12.56 9.69
CA SER A 443 2.95 13.76 9.93
C SER A 443 1.79 13.36 10.84
N ASP A 444 2.02 13.32 12.13
CA ASP A 444 0.99 12.97 13.10
C ASP A 444 0.30 14.25 13.55
N ASP A 445 -0.93 14.45 13.11
CA ASP A 445 -1.79 15.57 13.53
C ASP A 445 -2.08 15.56 15.03
N ASN A 446 -1.58 14.57 15.79
CA ASN A 446 -1.90 14.29 17.19
C ASN A 446 -0.72 14.39 18.16
N ILE A 447 0.37 15.09 17.81
CA ILE A 447 1.55 15.25 18.70
C ILE A 447 1.22 15.81 20.09
N TYR A 448 0.08 16.48 20.23
CA TYR A 448 -0.38 17.09 21.48
C TYR A 448 -1.38 16.25 22.27
N ASP A 449 -1.64 15.02 21.82
CA ASP A 449 -2.62 14.14 22.46
C ASP A 449 -2.17 13.67 23.84
N ILE A 450 -3.17 13.39 24.65
CA ILE A 450 -3.05 12.74 25.95
C ILE A 450 -3.77 11.39 25.91
N VAL A 451 -3.30 10.45 26.72
CA VAL A 451 -3.94 9.15 26.94
C VAL A 451 -4.62 9.16 28.29
N GLU A 452 -5.92 8.83 28.32
CA GLU A 452 -6.69 8.58 29.53
C GLU A 452 -6.65 7.08 29.84
N ILE A 453 -6.18 6.72 31.03
CA ILE A 453 -6.18 5.35 31.54
C ILE A 453 -7.15 5.30 32.73
N THR A 454 -8.01 4.29 32.79
CA THR A 454 -9.01 4.18 33.86
C THR A 454 -9.33 2.73 34.20
N ASP A 455 -9.67 2.48 35.45
CA ASP A 455 -10.28 1.22 35.93
C ASP A 455 -11.80 1.36 36.19
N GLY A 456 -12.38 2.50 35.76
CA GLY A 456 -13.75 2.85 36.02
C GLY A 456 -13.93 3.70 37.30
N THR A 457 -13.03 3.60 38.28
CA THR A 457 -13.03 4.37 39.52
C THR A 457 -12.02 5.49 39.49
N TYR A 458 -10.80 5.16 39.10
CA TYR A 458 -9.67 6.09 39.05
C TYR A 458 -9.31 6.43 37.62
N LYS A 459 -8.69 7.62 37.44
CA LYS A 459 -8.20 8.06 36.14
C LYS A 459 -6.78 8.57 36.24
N LEU A 460 -5.98 8.22 35.23
CA LEU A 460 -4.64 8.73 35.01
C LEU A 460 -4.56 9.33 33.60
N PHE A 461 -3.99 10.52 33.48
CA PHE A 461 -3.77 11.19 32.21
C PHE A 461 -2.27 11.28 31.94
N ILE A 462 -1.82 10.83 30.77
CA ILE A 462 -0.40 10.79 30.40
C ILE A 462 -0.22 11.44 29.03
N PRO A 463 0.87 12.20 28.78
CA PRO A 463 1.18 12.70 27.45
C PRO A 463 1.42 11.54 26.47
N ARG A 464 0.98 11.68 25.24
CA ARG A 464 1.25 10.69 24.17
C ARG A 464 2.72 10.59 23.83
N TYR A 465 3.45 11.71 23.88
CA TYR A 465 4.85 11.80 23.54
C TYR A 465 5.69 12.18 24.74
N ILE A 466 6.60 11.32 25.16
CA ILE A 466 7.57 11.53 26.22
C ILE A 466 8.94 10.95 25.83
N ALA A 467 9.96 11.22 26.65
CA ALA A 467 11.30 10.66 26.38
C ALA A 467 11.33 9.13 26.62
N ALA A 468 12.05 8.40 25.77
CA ALA A 468 12.18 6.94 25.84
C ALA A 468 12.57 6.42 27.24
N ARG A 469 13.51 7.11 27.90
CA ARG A 469 13.97 6.78 29.26
C ARG A 469 12.83 6.83 30.31
N ASP A 470 11.89 7.75 30.13
CA ASP A 470 10.77 7.91 31.07
C ASP A 470 9.72 6.83 30.84
N ILE A 471 9.49 6.41 29.59
CA ILE A 471 8.63 5.26 29.25
C ILE A 471 9.18 4.00 29.89
N ALA A 472 10.47 3.69 29.67
CA ALA A 472 11.11 2.50 30.22
C ALA A 472 11.04 2.48 31.76
N LYS A 473 11.32 3.64 32.40
CA LYS A 473 11.23 3.76 33.84
C LYS A 473 9.83 3.53 34.38
N MET A 474 8.78 4.00 33.66
CA MET A 474 7.39 3.76 34.07
C MET A 474 7.03 2.29 33.96
N ASP A 475 7.38 1.64 32.85
CA ASP A 475 7.14 0.20 32.65
C ASP A 475 7.83 -0.64 33.72
N ASP A 476 9.09 -0.37 34.03
CA ASP A 476 9.83 -1.09 35.08
C ASP A 476 9.25 -0.83 36.48
N THR A 477 8.80 0.41 36.75
CA THR A 477 8.31 0.81 38.08
C THR A 477 6.93 0.25 38.36
N PHE A 478 6.05 0.22 37.35
CA PHE A 478 4.61 -0.04 37.54
C PHE A 478 4.13 -1.42 37.03
N TYR A 479 5.00 -2.21 36.45
CA TYR A 479 4.69 -3.59 36.05
C TYR A 479 4.09 -4.37 37.24
N MET A 480 2.99 -5.06 36.99
CA MET A 480 2.25 -5.86 37.99
C MET A 480 1.77 -5.06 39.22
N ARG A 481 1.70 -3.75 39.17
CA ARG A 481 1.04 -2.95 40.22
C ARG A 481 -0.44 -2.78 39.92
N LYS A 482 -1.23 -2.67 40.98
CA LYS A 482 -2.65 -2.29 40.86
C LYS A 482 -2.74 -0.83 40.39
N PHE A 483 -3.68 -0.58 39.50
CA PHE A 483 -3.89 0.77 38.98
C PHE A 483 -4.22 1.80 40.08
N SER A 484 -5.02 1.42 41.08
CA SER A 484 -5.30 2.25 42.27
C SER A 484 -4.05 2.74 42.99
N ASP A 485 -3.03 1.87 43.11
CA ASP A 485 -1.81 2.20 43.86
C ASP A 485 -0.95 3.19 43.05
N ILE A 486 -0.99 3.10 41.72
CA ILE A 486 -0.26 4.01 40.81
C ILE A 486 -0.89 5.42 40.89
N VAL A 487 -2.20 5.52 40.80
CA VAL A 487 -2.92 6.80 40.85
C VAL A 487 -2.82 7.46 42.24
N SER A 488 -2.65 6.68 43.30
CA SER A 488 -2.44 7.16 44.65
C SER A 488 -1.02 7.67 44.94
N ASP A 489 -0.06 7.42 44.01
CA ASP A 489 1.31 7.95 44.11
C ASP A 489 1.33 9.43 43.66
N ASN A 490 1.12 10.33 44.61
CA ASN A 490 1.08 11.78 44.35
C ASN A 490 2.37 12.29 43.68
N LYS A 491 3.54 11.74 44.04
CA LYS A 491 4.80 12.17 43.45
C LYS A 491 4.87 11.84 41.97
N PHE A 492 4.43 10.65 41.61
CA PHE A 492 4.35 10.23 40.20
C PHE A 492 3.34 11.10 39.44
N VAL A 493 2.11 11.25 39.95
CA VAL A 493 1.05 12.03 39.30
C VAL A 493 1.48 13.49 39.07
N GLU A 494 2.16 14.11 40.04
CA GLU A 494 2.69 15.47 39.90
C GLU A 494 3.84 15.53 38.86
N SER A 495 4.67 14.51 38.76
CA SER A 495 5.78 14.45 37.80
C SER A 495 5.35 14.32 36.33
N ILE A 496 4.13 13.82 36.06
CA ILE A 496 3.64 13.59 34.70
C ILE A 496 3.61 14.87 33.85
N LEU A 497 3.28 16.02 34.48
CA LEU A 497 3.29 17.31 33.78
C LEU A 497 4.67 17.65 33.23
N ASP A 498 5.74 17.27 33.94
CA ASP A 498 7.12 17.58 33.53
C ASP A 498 7.65 16.60 32.47
N MET A 499 6.98 15.48 32.26
CA MET A 499 7.29 14.54 31.17
C MET A 499 6.77 15.04 29.81
N ALA A 500 5.78 15.93 29.78
CA ALA A 500 5.22 16.48 28.55
C ALA A 500 6.26 17.33 27.82
N LEU A 501 6.61 16.93 26.60
CA LEU A 501 7.64 17.58 25.78
C LEU A 501 7.19 18.91 25.17
N TYR A 502 5.88 19.05 24.92
CA TYR A 502 5.31 20.22 24.27
C TYR A 502 4.43 21.02 25.23
N THR A 503 4.53 22.36 25.14
CA THR A 503 3.73 23.27 25.99
C THR A 503 2.23 23.04 25.82
N GLU A 504 1.77 22.77 24.63
CA GLU A 504 0.36 22.50 24.34
C GLU A 504 -0.11 21.22 25.03
N THR A 505 0.63 20.12 24.92
CA THR A 505 0.36 18.86 25.61
C THR A 505 0.32 19.07 27.12
N LYS A 506 1.29 19.81 27.67
CA LYS A 506 1.36 20.14 29.11
C LYS A 506 0.11 20.90 29.56
N GLN A 507 -0.36 21.86 28.76
CA GLN A 507 -1.58 22.63 29.08
C GLN A 507 -2.84 21.75 29.02
N ASN A 508 -3.00 20.94 27.97
CA ASN A 508 -4.13 20.04 27.80
C ASN A 508 -4.18 18.98 28.92
N LEU A 509 -3.02 18.45 29.28
CA LEU A 509 -2.85 17.53 30.39
C LEU A 509 -3.27 18.18 31.73
N ALA A 510 -2.81 19.39 32.01
CA ALA A 510 -3.17 20.13 33.20
C ALA A 510 -4.68 20.39 33.28
N ILE A 511 -5.34 20.73 32.17
CA ILE A 511 -6.80 20.88 32.09
C ILE A 511 -7.49 19.57 32.44
N SER A 512 -7.06 18.44 31.90
CA SER A 512 -7.65 17.12 32.14
C SER A 512 -7.51 16.69 33.60
N ILE A 513 -6.33 16.85 34.18
CA ILE A 513 -6.05 16.53 35.58
C ILE A 513 -6.89 17.44 36.50
N TYR A 514 -6.96 18.75 36.19
CA TYR A 514 -7.73 19.69 37.00
C TYR A 514 -9.23 19.40 36.93
N LYS A 515 -9.78 19.09 35.77
CA LYS A 515 -11.19 18.67 35.62
C LYS A 515 -11.52 17.43 36.47
N TYR A 516 -10.55 16.54 36.63
CA TYR A 516 -10.75 15.29 37.40
C TYR A 516 -10.65 15.46 38.93
N ASN A 517 -9.58 16.13 39.41
CA ASN A 517 -9.28 16.11 40.85
C ASN A 517 -9.21 17.49 41.53
N ASN A 518 -9.44 18.60 40.80
CA ASN A 518 -9.37 19.98 41.31
C ASN A 518 -8.05 20.33 42.04
N SER A 519 -6.93 19.71 41.66
CA SER A 519 -5.62 19.91 42.31
C SER A 519 -5.23 21.38 42.40
N SER A 520 -4.79 21.83 43.60
CA SER A 520 -4.37 23.21 43.85
C SER A 520 -3.05 23.56 43.13
N SER A 521 -2.12 22.62 43.00
CA SER A 521 -0.86 22.78 42.26
C SER A 521 -1.14 22.99 40.78
N ILE A 522 -2.02 22.17 40.20
CA ILE A 522 -2.45 22.27 38.79
C ILE A 522 -3.20 23.59 38.55
N LYS A 523 -4.08 23.99 39.44
CA LYS A 523 -4.76 25.30 39.37
C LYS A 523 -3.77 26.47 39.32
N THR A 524 -2.72 26.41 40.13
CA THR A 524 -1.67 27.42 40.12
C THR A 524 -0.91 27.46 38.80
N TYR A 525 -0.57 26.30 38.24
CA TYR A 525 0.04 26.19 36.92
C TYR A 525 -0.86 26.79 35.83
N LEU A 526 -2.13 26.40 35.76
CA LEU A 526 -3.09 26.89 34.76
C LEU A 526 -3.31 28.40 34.87
N ARG A 527 -3.38 28.95 36.10
CA ARG A 527 -3.47 30.42 36.32
C ARG A 527 -2.25 31.15 35.72
N ARG A 528 -1.07 30.63 35.97
CA ARG A 528 0.19 31.22 35.44
C ARG A 528 0.27 31.18 33.92
N THR A 529 -0.26 30.14 33.32
CA THR A 529 -0.19 29.92 31.87
C THR A 529 -1.43 30.34 31.12
N ALA A 530 -2.47 30.83 31.81
CA ALA A 530 -3.79 31.13 31.21
C ALA A 530 -3.75 32.03 29.99
N VAL A 531 -2.92 33.10 30.01
CA VAL A 531 -2.79 34.03 28.87
C VAL A 531 -2.18 33.34 27.63
N ASN A 532 -1.13 32.56 27.81
CA ASN A 532 -0.49 31.84 26.71
C ASN A 532 -1.44 30.77 26.14
N LEU A 533 -2.18 30.07 27.02
CA LEU A 533 -3.16 29.05 26.64
C LEU A 533 -4.30 29.68 25.81
N THR A 534 -4.90 30.77 26.30
CA THR A 534 -6.00 31.44 25.57
C THR A 534 -5.52 32.01 24.23
N ASN A 535 -4.33 32.61 24.14
CA ASN A 535 -3.76 33.07 22.88
C ASN A 535 -3.59 31.94 21.89
N ARG A 536 -3.03 30.79 22.32
CA ARG A 536 -2.89 29.61 21.48
C ARG A 536 -4.25 29.13 20.94
N LEU A 537 -5.27 29.06 21.78
CA LEU A 537 -6.61 28.61 21.37
C LEU A 537 -7.28 29.58 20.39
N LEU A 538 -7.05 30.90 20.56
CA LEU A 538 -7.48 31.92 19.60
C LEU A 538 -6.78 31.76 18.24
N ASP A 539 -5.45 31.63 18.26
CA ASP A 539 -4.63 31.47 17.03
C ASP A 539 -5.01 30.19 16.27
N SER A 540 -5.30 29.10 16.99
CA SER A 540 -5.69 27.80 16.44
C SER A 540 -7.20 27.71 16.09
N LYS A 541 -7.98 28.77 16.32
CA LYS A 541 -9.44 28.83 16.10
C LYS A 541 -10.22 27.73 16.81
N LYS A 542 -9.81 27.38 18.04
CA LYS A 542 -10.40 26.29 18.85
C LYS A 542 -11.40 26.82 19.87
N GLU A 543 -12.56 27.30 19.40
CA GLU A 543 -13.57 27.94 20.25
C GLU A 543 -14.10 27.02 21.36
N ASN A 544 -14.46 25.79 21.05
CA ASN A 544 -15.01 24.87 22.05
C ASN A 544 -14.01 24.59 23.18
N GLU A 545 -12.72 24.42 22.87
CA GLU A 545 -11.68 24.22 23.87
C GLU A 545 -11.46 25.48 24.70
N LEU A 546 -11.57 26.67 24.11
CA LEU A 546 -11.51 27.93 24.84
C LEU A 546 -12.67 28.08 25.82
N VAL A 547 -13.90 27.82 25.39
CA VAL A 547 -15.09 27.86 26.27
C VAL A 547 -14.95 26.85 27.41
N ASP A 548 -14.48 25.67 27.13
CA ASP A 548 -14.24 24.61 28.10
C ASP A 548 -13.18 25.01 29.15
N PHE A 549 -12.13 25.70 28.73
CA PHE A 549 -11.13 26.25 29.66
C PHE A 549 -11.71 27.39 30.53
N LEU A 550 -12.48 28.30 29.93
CA LEU A 550 -13.12 29.40 30.66
C LEU A 550 -14.07 28.89 31.73
N LYS A 551 -14.85 27.84 31.47
CA LYS A 551 -15.74 27.17 32.43
C LYS A 551 -15.04 26.61 33.67
N LEU A 552 -13.72 26.43 33.63
CA LEU A 552 -12.97 26.00 34.83
C LEU A 552 -12.87 27.08 35.92
N ASN A 553 -13.24 28.33 35.63
CA ASN A 553 -13.16 29.47 36.52
C ASN A 553 -11.77 29.68 37.15
N ILE A 554 -10.73 29.50 36.33
CA ILE A 554 -9.33 29.62 36.76
C ILE A 554 -8.81 31.04 36.55
N MET A 555 -9.26 31.73 35.50
CA MET A 555 -8.79 33.07 35.14
C MET A 555 -9.26 34.12 36.15
N SER A 556 -8.40 35.12 36.41
CA SER A 556 -8.77 36.29 37.16
C SER A 556 -9.69 37.21 36.32
N SER A 557 -10.54 38.02 37.00
CA SER A 557 -11.38 39.01 36.34
C SER A 557 -10.56 39.97 35.45
N SER A 558 -9.35 40.36 35.90
CA SER A 558 -8.43 41.18 35.09
C SER A 558 -7.95 40.47 33.81
N SER A 559 -7.66 39.15 33.89
CA SER A 559 -7.23 38.38 32.70
C SER A 559 -8.40 38.17 31.73
N MET A 560 -9.62 37.96 32.24
CA MET A 560 -10.83 37.84 31.41
C MET A 560 -11.14 39.15 30.68
N LYS A 561 -11.00 40.30 31.35
CA LYS A 561 -11.18 41.61 30.72
C LYS A 561 -10.15 41.88 29.61
N LYS A 562 -8.88 41.45 29.81
CA LYS A 562 -7.86 41.56 28.79
C LYS A 562 -8.15 40.66 27.57
N LEU A 563 -8.65 39.43 27.80
CA LEU A 563 -9.05 38.53 26.75
C LEU A 563 -10.23 39.06 25.94
N LEU A 564 -11.22 39.68 26.63
CA LEU A 564 -12.37 40.31 25.98
C LEU A 564 -11.99 41.51 25.12
N ALA A 565 -10.89 42.20 25.45
CA ALA A 565 -10.35 43.33 24.67
C ALA A 565 -9.47 42.92 23.49
N ASP A 566 -9.26 41.64 23.26
CA ASP A 566 -8.50 41.13 22.10
C ASP A 566 -9.43 41.02 20.90
N ASP A 567 -9.09 41.68 19.78
CA ASP A 567 -9.92 41.73 18.57
C ASP A 567 -10.26 40.31 18.02
N ARG A 568 -9.41 39.32 18.26
CA ARG A 568 -9.63 37.93 17.82
C ARG A 568 -10.82 37.28 18.48
N ILE A 569 -11.20 37.70 19.70
CA ILE A 569 -12.30 37.08 20.47
C ILE A 569 -13.66 37.27 19.80
N HIS A 570 -13.84 38.36 19.04
CA HIS A 570 -15.10 38.66 18.35
C HIS A 570 -15.46 37.64 17.26
N GLN A 571 -14.50 36.79 16.86
CA GLN A 571 -14.76 35.66 15.97
C GLN A 571 -15.29 34.42 16.71
N PHE A 572 -15.31 34.43 18.07
CA PHE A 572 -15.63 33.32 18.94
C PHE A 572 -16.87 33.67 19.77
N THR A 573 -18.03 33.57 19.15
CA THR A 573 -19.31 34.04 19.70
C THR A 573 -19.66 33.44 21.06
N LEU A 574 -19.43 32.14 21.24
CA LEU A 574 -19.73 31.44 22.50
C LEU A 574 -18.74 31.81 23.62
N ALA A 575 -17.46 31.96 23.27
CA ALA A 575 -16.42 32.33 24.23
C ALA A 575 -16.61 33.79 24.68
N GLU A 576 -16.92 34.72 23.76
CA GLU A 576 -17.20 36.12 24.06
C GLU A 576 -18.41 36.25 24.97
N ALA A 577 -19.52 35.58 24.66
CA ALA A 577 -20.74 35.59 25.49
C ALA A 577 -20.45 35.04 26.89
N TYR A 578 -19.66 33.97 27.01
CA TYR A 578 -19.25 33.43 28.30
C TYR A 578 -18.43 34.43 29.13
N LEU A 579 -17.44 35.08 28.49
CA LEU A 579 -16.60 36.11 29.15
C LEU A 579 -17.43 37.27 29.69
N LEU A 580 -18.34 37.81 28.86
CA LEU A 580 -19.25 38.89 29.26
C LEU A 580 -20.08 38.51 30.48
N ASN A 581 -20.65 37.29 30.47
CA ASN A 581 -21.42 36.80 31.62
C ASN A 581 -20.54 36.60 32.86
N ALA A 582 -19.38 35.98 32.75
CA ALA A 582 -18.47 35.70 33.85
C ALA A 582 -17.93 37.01 34.50
N ILE A 583 -17.61 38.03 33.68
CA ILE A 583 -17.17 39.34 34.18
C ILE A 583 -18.32 40.08 34.89
N SER A 584 -19.53 40.05 34.32
CA SER A 584 -20.71 40.69 34.97
C SER A 584 -21.03 40.11 36.33
N GLN A 585 -20.90 38.79 36.49
CA GLN A 585 -21.08 38.13 37.78
C GLN A 585 -19.97 38.47 38.79
N SER A 586 -18.73 38.64 38.34
CA SER A 586 -17.61 39.00 39.21
C SER A 586 -17.63 40.46 39.68
N ASP A 587 -18.19 41.36 38.88
CA ASP A 587 -18.27 42.80 39.21
C ASP A 587 -19.55 43.19 39.97
N GLY A 588 -20.39 42.22 40.41
CA GLY A 588 -21.58 42.45 41.24
C GLY A 588 -22.76 43.14 40.52
N SER A 589 -22.71 43.30 39.22
CA SER A 589 -23.78 43.91 38.42
C SER A 589 -24.67 42.79 37.84
N SER A 590 -25.85 42.58 38.45
CA SER A 590 -26.87 41.64 37.98
C SER A 590 -27.52 42.10 36.67
N LYS A 591 -26.85 41.88 35.56
CA LYS A 591 -27.50 41.82 34.23
C LYS A 591 -27.42 40.38 33.74
N THR A 592 -28.49 39.64 34.00
CA THR A 592 -28.68 38.29 33.45
C THR A 592 -28.87 38.40 31.93
N PHE A 593 -27.83 38.07 31.15
CA PHE A 593 -28.00 37.74 29.74
C PHE A 593 -28.52 36.29 29.68
N LYS A 594 -29.77 36.08 29.30
CA LYS A 594 -30.29 34.77 28.90
C LYS A 594 -29.71 34.45 27.50
N LEU A 595 -28.93 33.40 27.42
CA LEU A 595 -28.55 32.75 26.17
C LEU A 595 -29.72 31.95 25.60
#